data_ea30a4df05d1d7a8733736ed8a31d42a
#
_entry.id   ea30a4df05d1d7a8733736ed8a31d42a
#
_cell.length_a   1.000
_cell.length_b   1.000
_cell.length_c   1.000
_cell.angle_alpha   90.00
_cell.angle_beta   90.00
_cell.angle_gamma   90.00
#
_symmetry.space_group_name_H-M   'P 1'
#
loop_
_entity.id
_entity.type
_entity.pdbx_description
1 polymer ?
#
loop_
_entity_poly.entity_id
_entity_poly.type
_entity_poly.pdbx_seq_one_letter_code
_entity_poly.pdbx_strand_id
1 'polypeptide(L)'
;LSMTDADWQRIETIRGKSATDWKEVHPFHGKTDAGHEAAWIRFLAGDNDDYPERILHATEQIVRRRLALTREDTSVGTRHHVHHWQWANPVSSEALVQLTLGAPQQIYNGGLLHTRLRYFDTQRRCPGLPADVAALVEKIEAERTVVRLVNLSGNETRELILQAGAFGEHRFGTAAWSSRTSVW
;
A
#
# COMPACT_ATOMS: atom_id res chain seq x y z
N LEU A 1 6.63 4.04 -13.58
CA LEU A 1 6.99 2.68 -13.99
C LEU A 1 5.81 2.05 -14.73
N SER A 2 6.01 1.75 -16.02
CA SER A 2 4.98 1.05 -16.82
C SER A 2 4.93 -0.44 -16.51
N MET A 3 5.95 -0.96 -15.83
CA MET A 3 6.12 -2.38 -15.48
C MET A 3 6.17 -3.30 -16.71
N THR A 4 6.79 -2.79 -17.78
CA THR A 4 7.12 -3.58 -18.95
C THR A 4 8.26 -4.56 -18.66
N ASP A 5 8.49 -5.54 -19.52
CA ASP A 5 9.65 -6.44 -19.43
C ASP A 5 10.97 -5.67 -19.38
N ALA A 6 11.07 -4.56 -20.11
CA ALA A 6 12.25 -3.69 -20.08
C ALA A 6 12.42 -2.99 -18.72
N ASP A 7 11.33 -2.61 -18.06
CA ASP A 7 11.39 -2.06 -16.68
C ASP A 7 11.85 -3.12 -15.68
N TRP A 8 11.32 -4.34 -15.79
CA TRP A 8 11.75 -5.46 -14.97
C TRP A 8 13.23 -5.80 -15.16
N GLN A 9 13.73 -5.80 -16.40
CA GLN A 9 15.15 -6.02 -16.69
C GLN A 9 16.05 -4.93 -16.08
N ARG A 10 15.61 -3.66 -16.10
CA ARG A 10 16.34 -2.56 -15.47
C ARG A 10 16.37 -2.72 -13.94
N ILE A 11 15.24 -3.07 -13.34
CA ILE A 11 15.12 -3.34 -11.91
C ILE A 11 16.10 -4.46 -11.51
N GLU A 12 16.10 -5.58 -12.21
CA GLU A 12 17.01 -6.70 -11.93
C GLU A 12 18.49 -6.33 -12.13
N THR A 13 18.80 -5.48 -13.11
CA THR A 13 20.16 -4.98 -13.31
C THR A 13 20.63 -4.12 -12.13
N ILE A 14 19.76 -3.29 -11.58
CA ILE A 14 20.04 -2.46 -10.39
C ILE A 14 20.18 -3.37 -9.16
N ARG A 15 19.26 -4.30 -8.98
CA ARG A 15 19.28 -5.26 -7.88
C ARG A 15 20.56 -6.09 -7.87
N GLY A 16 20.98 -6.60 -9.01
CA GLY A 16 22.21 -7.40 -9.13
C GLY A 16 23.50 -6.67 -8.76
N LYS A 17 23.47 -5.33 -8.69
CA LYS A 17 24.56 -4.47 -8.21
C LYS A 17 24.39 -4.02 -6.78
N SER A 18 23.26 -4.35 -6.12
CA SER A 18 22.99 -4.00 -4.74
C SER A 18 23.75 -4.92 -3.79
N ALA A 19 24.12 -4.39 -2.64
CA ALA A 19 24.69 -5.18 -1.54
C ALA A 19 23.65 -6.02 -0.78
N THR A 20 22.35 -5.76 -1.01
CA THR A 20 21.23 -6.43 -0.34
C THR A 20 20.34 -7.14 -1.37
N ASP A 21 19.55 -8.09 -0.90
CA ASP A 21 18.59 -8.85 -1.72
C ASP A 21 17.26 -8.12 -1.94
N TRP A 22 17.09 -6.95 -1.34
CA TRP A 22 15.89 -6.12 -1.40
C TRP A 22 14.64 -6.74 -0.75
N LYS A 23 14.81 -7.64 0.21
CA LYS A 23 13.65 -8.27 0.87
C LYS A 23 13.33 -7.68 2.23
N GLU A 24 14.23 -6.90 2.79
CA GLU A 24 14.12 -6.42 4.16
C GLU A 24 12.95 -5.44 4.33
N VAL A 25 12.24 -5.61 5.44
CA VAL A 25 11.31 -4.63 5.99
C VAL A 25 11.89 -4.16 7.31
N HIS A 26 12.31 -2.89 7.34
CA HIS A 26 12.86 -2.27 8.53
C HIS A 26 11.80 -1.49 9.30
N PRO A 27 11.98 -1.26 10.60
CA PRO A 27 11.07 -0.45 11.39
C PRO A 27 10.98 0.99 10.87
N PHE A 28 9.78 1.55 10.88
CA PHE A 28 9.60 2.97 10.59
C PHE A 28 10.12 3.83 11.75
N HIS A 29 10.98 4.80 11.48
CA HIS A 29 11.50 5.73 12.48
C HIS A 29 10.89 7.13 12.33
N GLY A 30 10.81 7.63 11.13
CA GLY A 30 10.28 8.95 10.83
C GLY A 30 9.79 9.07 9.39
N LYS A 31 9.63 10.28 8.94
CA LYS A 31 9.16 10.58 7.58
C LYS A 31 10.11 10.06 6.49
N THR A 32 11.38 10.04 6.76
CA THR A 32 12.43 9.64 5.81
C THR A 32 12.63 8.13 5.71
N ASP A 33 12.02 7.38 6.61
CA ASP A 33 12.21 5.93 6.70
C ASP A 33 11.16 5.12 5.93
N ALA A 34 10.29 5.78 5.22
CA ALA A 34 9.54 5.15 4.16
C ALA A 34 10.52 4.79 3.05
N GLY A 35 10.45 3.63 2.52
CA GLY A 35 11.42 3.20 1.52
C GLY A 35 11.44 1.71 1.39
N HIS A 36 10.27 1.08 1.49
CA HIS A 36 10.13 -0.35 1.27
C HIS A 36 9.79 -0.69 -0.19
N GLU A 37 10.00 0.26 -1.12
CA GLU A 37 9.73 0.06 -2.54
C GLU A 37 10.52 -1.14 -3.10
N ALA A 38 11.74 -1.33 -2.67
CA ALA A 38 12.57 -2.46 -3.09
C ALA A 38 11.96 -3.78 -2.65
N ALA A 39 11.53 -3.89 -1.38
CA ALA A 39 10.91 -5.09 -0.84
C ALA A 39 9.53 -5.36 -1.46
N TRP A 40 8.76 -4.30 -1.72
CA TRP A 40 7.49 -4.39 -2.44
C TRP A 40 7.69 -4.87 -3.89
N ILE A 41 8.69 -4.37 -4.61
CA ILE A 41 9.02 -4.84 -5.97
C ILE A 41 9.37 -6.32 -5.96
N ARG A 42 10.11 -6.80 -4.95
CA ARG A 42 10.40 -8.24 -4.80
C ARG A 42 9.13 -9.06 -4.56
N PHE A 43 8.19 -8.54 -3.77
CA PHE A 43 6.88 -9.16 -3.62
C PHE A 43 6.13 -9.26 -4.95
N LEU A 44 6.05 -8.17 -5.73
CA LEU A 44 5.41 -8.17 -7.04
C LEU A 44 6.09 -9.13 -8.04
N ALA A 45 7.37 -9.39 -7.87
CA ALA A 45 8.13 -10.36 -8.67
C ALA A 45 7.90 -11.82 -8.21
N GLY A 46 7.15 -12.06 -7.12
CA GLY A 46 6.89 -13.39 -6.56
C GLY A 46 8.08 -13.96 -5.78
N ASP A 47 8.92 -13.12 -5.21
CA ASP A 47 10.12 -13.53 -4.46
C ASP A 47 10.24 -12.78 -3.12
N ASN A 48 9.13 -12.56 -2.46
CA ASN A 48 9.04 -11.97 -1.12
C ASN A 48 7.61 -12.13 -0.57
N ASP A 49 7.11 -13.35 -0.53
CA ASP A 49 5.68 -13.65 -0.33
C ASP A 49 5.11 -13.16 1.00
N ASP A 50 5.93 -13.11 2.04
CA ASP A 50 5.56 -12.65 3.38
C ASP A 50 5.66 -11.11 3.56
N TYR A 51 6.04 -10.38 2.52
CA TYR A 51 6.14 -8.92 2.55
C TYR A 51 4.86 -8.22 3.04
N PRO A 52 3.64 -8.58 2.57
CA PRO A 52 2.42 -7.92 3.00
C PRO A 52 2.21 -7.99 4.52
N GLU A 53 2.48 -9.11 5.14
CA GLU A 53 2.34 -9.29 6.59
C GLU A 53 3.38 -8.47 7.35
N ARG A 54 4.63 -8.50 6.90
CA ARG A 54 5.73 -7.78 7.55
C ARG A 54 5.56 -6.28 7.48
N ILE A 55 5.16 -5.73 6.34
CA ILE A 55 4.98 -4.27 6.19
C ILE A 55 3.75 -3.78 6.97
N LEU A 56 2.68 -4.56 7.04
CA LEU A 56 1.51 -4.25 7.87
C LEU A 56 1.88 -4.27 9.36
N HIS A 57 2.65 -5.25 9.80
CA HIS A 57 3.13 -5.32 11.17
C HIS A 57 4.02 -4.13 11.55
N ALA A 58 4.99 -3.78 10.69
CA ALA A 58 5.83 -2.60 10.89
C ALA A 58 5.02 -1.30 10.93
N THR A 59 4.00 -1.19 10.07
CA THR A 59 3.07 -0.06 10.06
C THR A 59 2.26 0.02 11.35
N GLU A 60 1.74 -1.10 11.85
CA GLU A 60 1.01 -1.14 13.11
C GLU A 60 1.89 -0.70 14.28
N GLN A 61 3.11 -1.19 14.34
CA GLN A 61 4.06 -0.82 15.39
C GLN A 61 4.32 0.69 15.42
N ILE A 62 4.58 1.33 14.27
CA ILE A 62 4.83 2.78 14.25
C ILE A 62 3.58 3.59 14.58
N VAL A 63 2.40 3.17 14.12
CA VAL A 63 1.13 3.82 14.47
C VAL A 63 0.89 3.77 15.98
N ARG A 64 1.05 2.60 16.60
CA ARG A 64 0.91 2.42 18.06
C ARG A 64 1.89 3.29 18.83
N ARG A 65 3.17 3.31 18.42
CA ARG A 65 4.21 4.13 19.03
C ARG A 65 3.88 5.61 18.96
N ARG A 66 3.48 6.11 17.79
CA ARG A 66 3.15 7.54 17.60
C ARG A 66 1.89 7.95 18.34
N LEU A 67 0.90 7.08 18.43
CA LEU A 67 -0.28 7.31 19.26
C LEU A 67 0.07 7.39 20.75
N ALA A 68 0.99 6.56 21.23
CA ALA A 68 1.47 6.64 22.63
C ALA A 68 2.18 7.97 22.85
N LEU A 69 3.13 8.36 21.98
CA LEU A 69 3.82 9.65 22.06
C LEU A 69 2.83 10.83 22.08
N THR A 70 1.81 10.81 21.23
CA THR A 70 0.79 11.88 21.20
C THR A 70 -0.04 11.94 22.47
N ARG A 71 -0.34 10.80 23.11
CA ARG A 71 -1.10 10.75 24.36
C ARG A 71 -0.27 11.21 25.56
N GLU A 72 1.01 10.96 25.54
CA GLU A 72 1.95 11.34 26.61
C GLU A 72 2.42 12.79 26.48
N ASP A 73 2.29 13.41 25.32
CA ASP A 73 2.71 14.77 25.08
C ASP A 73 1.75 15.77 25.70
N THR A 74 2.17 16.33 26.83
CA THR A 74 1.46 17.40 27.57
C THR A 74 1.97 18.79 27.21
N SER A 75 2.88 18.92 26.26
CA SER A 75 3.46 20.19 25.86
C SER A 75 2.45 21.08 25.13
N VAL A 76 2.64 22.41 25.28
CA VAL A 76 1.82 23.36 24.55
C VAL A 76 2.25 23.37 23.08
N GLY A 77 1.31 23.27 22.17
CA GLY A 77 1.57 23.19 20.71
C GLY A 77 2.50 24.28 20.15
N THR A 78 2.51 25.47 20.76
CA THR A 78 3.41 26.56 20.39
C THR A 78 4.88 26.29 20.71
N ARG A 79 5.20 25.29 21.53
CA ARG A 79 6.57 24.87 21.86
C ARG A 79 7.11 23.79 20.94
N HIS A 80 6.26 23.23 20.07
CA HIS A 80 6.69 22.19 19.16
C HIS A 80 7.55 22.78 18.04
N HIS A 81 8.66 22.10 17.77
CA HIS A 81 9.45 22.39 16.56
C HIS A 81 8.61 22.11 15.31
N VAL A 82 8.87 22.83 14.21
CA VAL A 82 8.15 22.67 12.94
C VAL A 82 8.10 21.20 12.44
N HIS A 83 9.09 20.40 12.78
CA HIS A 83 9.15 18.98 12.42
C HIS A 83 8.47 18.03 13.43
N HIS A 84 7.88 18.55 14.52
CA HIS A 84 7.23 17.72 15.54
C HIS A 84 6.23 16.74 14.93
N TRP A 85 5.39 17.21 14.03
CA TRP A 85 4.38 16.38 13.37
C TRP A 85 4.94 15.31 12.41
N GLN A 86 6.18 15.43 12.00
CA GLN A 86 6.86 14.38 11.23
C GLN A 86 7.16 13.14 12.09
N TRP A 87 7.38 13.37 13.38
CA TRP A 87 7.70 12.32 14.34
C TRP A 87 6.48 11.78 15.06
N ALA A 88 5.51 12.64 15.36
CA ALA A 88 4.35 12.32 16.19
C ALA A 88 3.10 11.94 15.38
N ASN A 89 3.02 12.30 14.10
CA ASN A 89 1.85 11.98 13.27
C ASN A 89 1.67 10.45 13.12
N PRO A 90 0.57 9.87 13.63
CA PRO A 90 0.33 8.44 13.55
C PRO A 90 -0.02 7.93 12.15
N VAL A 91 -0.30 8.84 11.20
CA VAL A 91 -0.68 8.43 9.84
C VAL A 91 0.52 7.83 9.12
N SER A 92 0.39 6.57 8.75
CA SER A 92 1.32 5.85 7.88
C SER A 92 0.54 5.26 6.71
N SER A 93 0.93 5.59 5.49
CA SER A 93 0.16 5.22 4.30
C SER A 93 0.90 4.32 3.32
N GLU A 94 2.20 4.07 3.51
CA GLU A 94 3.01 3.30 2.55
C GLU A 94 2.46 1.90 2.31
N ALA A 95 2.29 1.12 3.38
CA ALA A 95 1.77 -0.24 3.27
C ALA A 95 0.41 -0.29 2.57
N LEU A 96 -0.53 0.59 2.97
CA LEU A 96 -1.86 0.62 2.39
C LEU A 96 -1.82 0.97 0.91
N VAL A 97 -1.02 1.97 0.53
CA VAL A 97 -0.91 2.42 -0.85
C VAL A 97 -0.29 1.35 -1.73
N GLN A 98 0.78 0.70 -1.26
CA GLN A 98 1.43 -0.40 -1.98
C GLN A 98 0.51 -1.60 -2.13
N LEU A 99 -0.04 -2.07 -1.03
CA LEU A 99 -0.82 -3.31 -1.02
C LEU A 99 -2.19 -3.18 -1.66
N THR A 100 -2.88 -2.05 -1.45
CA THR A 100 -4.25 -1.93 -1.94
C THR A 100 -4.37 -1.19 -3.27
N LEU A 101 -3.50 -0.22 -3.53
CA LEU A 101 -3.61 0.63 -4.72
C LEU A 101 -2.58 0.27 -5.80
N GLY A 102 -1.58 -0.54 -5.46
CA GLY A 102 -0.50 -0.89 -6.37
C GLY A 102 0.38 0.32 -6.75
N ALA A 103 0.66 1.17 -5.79
CA ALA A 103 1.51 2.34 -5.96
C ALA A 103 2.79 2.22 -5.10
N PRO A 104 3.94 2.70 -5.58
CA PRO A 104 5.24 2.39 -4.95
C PRO A 104 5.47 3.10 -3.62
N GLN A 105 4.87 4.28 -3.43
CA GLN A 105 5.23 5.19 -2.36
C GLN A 105 4.01 5.70 -1.61
N GLN A 106 4.25 6.21 -0.42
CA GLN A 106 3.26 6.88 0.40
C GLN A 106 2.69 8.15 -0.28
N ILE A 107 1.51 8.57 0.19
CA ILE A 107 0.72 9.64 -0.43
C ILE A 107 1.53 10.94 -0.56
N TYR A 108 2.22 11.37 0.48
CA TYR A 108 2.95 12.65 0.46
C TYR A 108 4.23 12.66 -0.39
N ASN A 109 4.70 11.49 -0.81
CA ASN A 109 5.78 11.35 -1.80
C ASN A 109 5.25 11.18 -3.23
N GLY A 110 3.97 11.44 -3.45
CA GLY A 110 3.36 11.32 -4.77
C GLY A 110 2.91 9.92 -5.14
N GLY A 111 2.80 9.00 -4.18
CA GLY A 111 2.40 7.61 -4.44
C GLY A 111 1.07 7.48 -5.19
N LEU A 112 0.11 8.35 -4.93
CA LEU A 112 -1.17 8.33 -5.66
C LEU A 112 -1.04 8.56 -7.16
N LEU A 113 0.00 9.24 -7.63
CA LEU A 113 0.22 9.49 -9.06
C LEU A 113 0.57 8.21 -9.85
N HIS A 114 0.97 7.16 -9.14
CA HIS A 114 1.33 5.86 -9.72
C HIS A 114 0.34 4.75 -9.36
N THR A 115 -0.82 5.12 -8.83
CA THR A 115 -1.88 4.19 -8.43
C THR A 115 -2.40 3.41 -9.62
N ARG A 116 -2.47 2.10 -9.47
CA ARG A 116 -3.08 1.19 -10.47
C ARG A 116 -4.59 1.10 -10.31
N LEU A 117 -5.05 1.04 -9.07
CA LEU A 117 -6.46 0.86 -8.73
C LEU A 117 -6.89 1.86 -7.66
N ARG A 118 -8.11 2.39 -7.79
CA ARG A 118 -8.82 3.09 -6.70
C ARG A 118 -10.16 2.43 -6.47
N TYR A 119 -10.61 2.52 -5.23
CA TYR A 119 -11.87 1.93 -4.79
C TYR A 119 -12.82 3.03 -4.31
N PHE A 120 -14.11 2.77 -4.48
CA PHE A 120 -15.16 3.64 -3.95
C PHE A 120 -16.23 2.76 -3.32
N ASP A 121 -16.55 3.07 -2.08
CA ASP A 121 -17.64 2.46 -1.33
C ASP A 121 -18.98 3.05 -1.83
N THR A 122 -19.79 2.23 -2.47
CA THR A 122 -21.06 2.68 -3.05
C THR A 122 -22.11 2.99 -2.00
N GLN A 123 -22.08 2.30 -0.86
CA GLN A 123 -23.01 2.51 0.25
C GLN A 123 -22.74 3.82 0.98
N ARG A 124 -21.47 4.06 1.30
CA ARG A 124 -21.03 5.29 1.98
C ARG A 124 -20.82 6.47 1.03
N ARG A 125 -20.83 6.22 -0.28
CA ARG A 125 -20.58 7.22 -1.33
C ARG A 125 -19.27 7.99 -1.11
N CYS A 126 -18.21 7.29 -0.76
CA CYS A 126 -16.91 7.88 -0.48
C CYS A 126 -15.76 7.07 -1.12
N PRO A 127 -14.61 7.71 -1.35
CA PRO A 127 -13.41 7.00 -1.75
C PRO A 127 -12.94 6.03 -0.65
N GLY A 128 -12.41 4.89 -1.07
CA GLY A 128 -11.85 3.85 -0.21
C GLY A 128 -12.62 2.55 -0.29
N LEU A 129 -12.09 1.55 0.40
CA LEU A 129 -12.74 0.25 0.61
C LEU A 129 -13.78 0.35 1.73
N PRO A 130 -14.87 -0.43 1.67
CA PRO A 130 -15.69 -0.69 2.86
C PRO A 130 -14.83 -1.23 4.01
N ALA A 131 -15.22 -0.96 5.25
CA ALA A 131 -14.42 -1.30 6.44
C ALA A 131 -14.13 -2.81 6.59
N ASP A 132 -15.00 -3.64 6.02
CA ASP A 132 -14.93 -5.10 6.03
C ASP A 132 -14.52 -5.70 4.68
N VAL A 133 -13.92 -4.91 3.79
CA VAL A 133 -13.33 -5.39 2.55
C VAL A 133 -11.83 -5.15 2.56
N ALA A 134 -11.08 -6.21 2.32
CA ALA A 134 -9.64 -6.14 2.13
C ALA A 134 -9.28 -6.26 0.65
N ALA A 135 -8.19 -5.62 0.25
CA ALA A 135 -7.64 -5.69 -1.09
C ALA A 135 -6.13 -5.91 -1.03
N LEU A 136 -5.63 -6.76 -1.92
CA LEU A 136 -4.20 -6.99 -2.11
C LEU A 136 -3.89 -7.01 -3.60
N VAL A 137 -3.08 -6.06 -4.06
CA VAL A 137 -2.50 -6.07 -5.40
C VAL A 137 -1.32 -7.04 -5.39
N GLU A 138 -1.52 -8.19 -6.02
CA GLU A 138 -0.54 -9.29 -6.02
C GLU A 138 0.46 -9.18 -7.17
N LYS A 139 0.06 -8.58 -8.28
CA LYS A 139 0.91 -8.48 -9.47
C LYS A 139 0.59 -7.25 -10.30
N ILE A 140 1.63 -6.63 -10.83
CA ILE A 140 1.52 -5.50 -11.76
C ILE A 140 2.38 -5.79 -12.98
N GLU A 141 1.74 -5.78 -14.13
CA GLU A 141 2.35 -5.89 -15.46
C GLU A 141 1.97 -4.65 -16.30
N ALA A 142 2.54 -4.50 -17.45
CA ALA A 142 2.24 -3.35 -18.33
C ALA A 142 0.74 -3.22 -18.63
N GLU A 143 0.11 -4.35 -18.99
CA GLU A 143 -1.27 -4.41 -19.45
C GLU A 143 -2.22 -5.10 -18.46
N ARG A 144 -1.71 -5.54 -17.29
CA ARG A 144 -2.49 -6.33 -16.34
C ARG A 144 -2.15 -6.00 -14.91
N THR A 145 -3.20 -5.94 -14.08
CA THR A 145 -3.08 -5.91 -12.61
C THR A 145 -3.89 -7.05 -12.03
N VAL A 146 -3.27 -7.82 -11.15
CA VAL A 146 -3.96 -8.89 -10.39
C VAL A 146 -4.23 -8.36 -8.99
N VAL A 147 -5.49 -8.40 -8.59
CA VAL A 147 -5.92 -7.97 -7.26
C VAL A 147 -6.77 -9.07 -6.63
N ARG A 148 -6.50 -9.35 -5.36
CA ARG A 148 -7.35 -10.18 -4.50
C ARG A 148 -8.24 -9.26 -3.68
N LEU A 149 -9.54 -9.50 -3.71
CA LEU A 149 -10.53 -8.84 -2.88
C LEU A 149 -11.14 -9.86 -1.93
N VAL A 150 -11.27 -9.50 -0.67
CA VAL A 150 -11.85 -10.36 0.37
C VAL A 150 -12.93 -9.58 1.09
N ASN A 151 -14.15 -10.12 1.06
CA ASN A 151 -15.24 -9.66 1.91
C ASN A 151 -15.12 -10.38 3.26
N LEU A 152 -14.86 -9.62 4.31
CA LEU A 152 -14.72 -10.11 5.69
C LEU A 152 -16.06 -10.16 6.43
N SER A 153 -17.14 -9.63 5.83
CA SER A 153 -18.49 -9.76 6.39
C SER A 153 -19.00 -11.18 6.19
N GLY A 154 -19.46 -11.80 7.27
CA GLY A 154 -20.04 -13.16 7.22
C GLY A 154 -21.44 -13.23 6.62
N ASN A 155 -22.14 -12.10 6.51
CA ASN A 155 -23.57 -12.07 6.20
C ASN A 155 -24.00 -10.94 5.23
N GLU A 156 -23.09 -10.07 4.83
CA GLU A 156 -23.44 -8.94 3.95
C GLU A 156 -22.66 -8.96 2.64
N THR A 157 -23.36 -8.74 1.55
CA THR A 157 -22.74 -8.48 0.25
C THR A 157 -22.19 -7.06 0.21
N ARG A 158 -21.02 -6.88 -0.35
CA ARG A 158 -20.40 -5.58 -0.58
C ARG A 158 -20.32 -5.26 -2.06
N GLU A 159 -20.71 -4.05 -2.39
CA GLU A 159 -20.60 -3.50 -3.73
C GLU A 159 -19.58 -2.37 -3.71
N LEU A 160 -18.64 -2.38 -4.65
CA LEU A 160 -17.65 -1.34 -4.77
C LEU A 160 -17.37 -1.01 -6.24
N ILE A 161 -16.95 0.22 -6.49
CA ILE A 161 -16.47 0.63 -7.80
C ILE A 161 -14.96 0.55 -7.80
N LEU A 162 -14.39 -0.10 -8.82
CA LEU A 162 -12.95 -0.05 -9.12
C LEU A 162 -12.72 0.95 -10.23
N GLN A 163 -11.76 1.83 -10.03
CA GLN A 163 -11.28 2.79 -11.01
C GLN A 163 -9.86 2.45 -11.42
N ALA A 164 -9.56 2.50 -12.69
CA ALA A 164 -8.22 2.34 -13.22
C ALA A 164 -7.46 3.67 -13.14
N GLY A 165 -6.33 3.65 -12.43
CA GLY A 165 -5.52 4.84 -12.19
C GLY A 165 -6.00 5.72 -11.03
N ALA A 166 -5.21 6.75 -10.73
CA ALA A 166 -5.48 7.67 -9.62
C ALA A 166 -6.70 8.56 -9.87
N PHE A 167 -6.88 9.00 -11.10
CA PHE A 167 -7.86 10.02 -11.50
C PHE A 167 -8.81 9.51 -12.59
N GLY A 168 -8.81 8.19 -12.89
CA GLY A 168 -9.59 7.61 -13.98
C GLY A 168 -8.97 7.85 -15.36
N GLU A 169 -7.67 8.09 -15.41
CA GLU A 169 -6.89 8.32 -16.63
C GLU A 169 -6.71 7.07 -17.48
N HIS A 170 -6.99 5.90 -16.91
CA HIS A 170 -6.95 4.61 -17.60
C HIS A 170 -8.35 3.98 -17.71
N ARG A 171 -8.47 2.96 -18.55
CA ARG A 171 -9.70 2.18 -18.72
C ARG A 171 -9.38 0.70 -18.60
N PHE A 172 -10.29 -0.05 -17.99
CA PHE A 172 -10.26 -1.51 -18.06
C PHE A 172 -10.71 -1.95 -19.45
N GLY A 173 -9.89 -2.77 -20.12
CA GLY A 173 -10.28 -3.43 -21.36
C GLY A 173 -11.15 -4.65 -21.07
N THR A 174 -10.62 -5.56 -20.25
CA THR A 174 -11.30 -6.79 -19.82
C THR A 174 -11.11 -7.00 -18.33
N ALA A 175 -12.07 -7.63 -17.70
CA ALA A 175 -11.96 -8.13 -16.34
C ALA A 175 -12.28 -9.62 -16.33
N ALA A 176 -11.41 -10.41 -15.70
CA ALA A 176 -11.65 -11.82 -15.45
C ALA A 176 -11.53 -12.06 -13.94
N TRP A 177 -12.38 -12.91 -13.40
CA TRP A 177 -12.37 -13.20 -11.97
C TRP A 177 -12.63 -14.67 -11.70
N SER A 178 -12.14 -15.14 -10.56
CA SER A 178 -12.54 -16.40 -9.95
C SER A 178 -12.95 -16.10 -8.51
N SER A 179 -13.97 -16.79 -8.02
CA SER A 179 -14.42 -16.65 -6.62
C SER A 179 -14.13 -17.92 -5.84
N ARG A 180 -13.76 -17.77 -4.58
CA ARG A 180 -13.69 -18.86 -3.60
C ARG A 180 -14.47 -18.42 -2.36
N THR A 181 -15.32 -19.28 -1.85
CA THR A 181 -15.97 -19.09 -0.56
C THR A 181 -15.21 -19.94 0.45
N SER A 182 -14.71 -19.32 1.52
CA SER A 182 -14.15 -20.01 2.67
C SER A 182 -15.12 -19.81 3.84
N VAL A 183 -15.49 -20.88 4.49
CA VAL A 183 -16.26 -20.82 5.76
C VAL A 183 -15.22 -20.93 6.86
N TRP A 184 -15.16 -19.96 7.73
CA TRP A 184 -14.29 -19.91 8.92
C TRP A 184 -15.04 -20.37 10.16
#